data_429cbdd8f76afc4998e047c35a899528
#
_entry.id   429cbdd8f76afc4998e047c35a899528
#
_cell.length_a   1.000
_cell.length_b   1.000
_cell.length_c   1.000
_cell.angle_alpha   90.00
_cell.angle_beta   90.00
_cell.angle_gamma   90.00
#
_symmetry.space_group_name_H-M   'P 1'
#
loop_
_entity.id
_entity.type
_entity.pdbx_description
1 polymer ?
#
loop_
_entity_poly.entity_id
_entity_poly.type
_entity_poly.pdbx_seq_one_letter_code
_entity_poly.pdbx_strand_id
1 'polypeptide(L)'
;MIILLQIRRAVQSARKALMAEFVPRNLGFSHITREEIIQTHTRPLAQQILSNVTSAPAILVLDVTHIYIQKSGNYTFSRRSFSMHKRRPLLKPMMIVSTTGYIVSVLGPYLADPKNNDSSILNHSIHSNTDEIKTWVREDDIFVVDRGFRDSESLLNDLGIRMEMPAFIPRGQKQLSTEEANSSRLVTKVRWVVESVNGRIKTWRYLGKTLPNSQIPCIGDYVRIVCSLCNKYRPPINSGTFDDDITIASTMTMLAKKTNELQQFVLENGLDKRSMKWTSIDADSNTITDFPRLTEGDIRNLTIGVYQLKTAKSYAAEHLTDDGLFEIFVSDDIPNIVSAKIQSRHTSSKKYSLWIKYDITILSWYCTCKNGSRVVGMCGHISCIIWYLAFARYQNESCGIRDWTEEVDDAARSIDSSEDEDTVDYDGQEE
;
A
#
# COMPACT_ATOMS: atom_id res chain seq x y z
N MET A 1 -46.54 -3.96 5.02
CA MET A 1 -45.95 -5.16 5.67
C MET A 1 -45.80 -6.32 4.68
N ILE A 2 -46.81 -6.71 3.93
CA ILE A 2 -46.79 -7.84 2.98
C ILE A 2 -45.74 -7.68 1.87
N ILE A 3 -45.64 -6.50 1.25
CA ILE A 3 -44.66 -6.20 0.18
C ILE A 3 -43.21 -6.37 0.67
N LEU A 4 -42.87 -5.88 1.86
CA LEU A 4 -41.54 -6.03 2.44
C LEU A 4 -41.18 -7.49 2.72
N LEU A 5 -42.15 -8.32 3.13
CA LEU A 5 -41.95 -9.75 3.30
C LEU A 5 -41.72 -10.46 1.97
N GLN A 6 -42.43 -10.08 0.92
CA GLN A 6 -42.23 -10.62 -0.43
C GLN A 6 -40.85 -10.26 -0.99
N ILE A 7 -40.43 -9.01 -0.87
CA ILE A 7 -39.08 -8.56 -1.28
C ILE A 7 -38.02 -9.35 -0.52
N ARG A 8 -38.14 -9.49 0.81
CA ARG A 8 -37.20 -10.26 1.62
C ARG A 8 -37.09 -11.72 1.15
N ARG A 9 -38.23 -12.37 0.88
CA ARG A 9 -38.28 -13.74 0.37
C ARG A 9 -37.61 -13.86 -1.01
N ALA A 10 -37.88 -12.93 -1.92
CA ALA A 10 -37.27 -12.91 -3.25
C ALA A 10 -35.73 -12.74 -3.18
N VAL A 11 -35.24 -11.83 -2.36
CA VAL A 11 -33.78 -11.62 -2.14
C VAL A 11 -33.14 -12.87 -1.53
N GLN A 12 -33.79 -13.51 -0.55
CA GLN A 12 -33.26 -14.75 0.03
C GLN A 12 -33.23 -15.90 -0.96
N SER A 13 -34.27 -16.04 -1.79
CA SER A 13 -34.34 -17.06 -2.84
C SER A 13 -33.24 -16.82 -3.89
N ALA A 14 -33.08 -15.59 -4.38
CA ALA A 14 -32.02 -15.23 -5.32
C ALA A 14 -30.61 -15.50 -4.74
N ARG A 15 -30.36 -15.12 -3.48
CA ARG A 15 -29.09 -15.41 -2.81
C ARG A 15 -28.80 -16.91 -2.78
N LYS A 16 -29.77 -17.73 -2.37
CA LYS A 16 -29.62 -19.20 -2.30
C LYS A 16 -29.33 -19.79 -3.69
N ALA A 17 -30.07 -19.37 -4.71
CA ALA A 17 -29.86 -19.82 -6.08
C ALA A 17 -28.46 -19.44 -6.60
N LEU A 18 -28.02 -18.19 -6.38
CA LEU A 18 -26.68 -17.76 -6.76
C LEU A 18 -25.57 -18.54 -6.04
N MET A 19 -25.74 -18.81 -4.75
CA MET A 19 -24.79 -19.62 -3.97
C MET A 19 -24.74 -21.08 -4.44
N ALA A 20 -25.86 -21.65 -4.86
CA ALA A 20 -25.93 -23.05 -5.30
C ALA A 20 -25.39 -23.25 -6.72
N GLU A 21 -25.66 -22.30 -7.64
CA GLU A 21 -25.43 -22.50 -9.07
C GLU A 21 -24.33 -21.61 -9.65
N PHE A 22 -24.30 -20.34 -9.26
CA PHE A 22 -23.41 -19.36 -9.89
C PHE A 22 -22.03 -19.29 -9.19
N VAL A 23 -22.01 -19.27 -7.88
CA VAL A 23 -20.77 -19.18 -7.11
C VAL A 23 -19.84 -20.37 -7.37
N PRO A 24 -20.27 -21.64 -7.33
CA PRO A 24 -19.38 -22.78 -7.56
C PRO A 24 -18.76 -22.84 -8.96
N ARG A 25 -19.37 -22.16 -9.93
CA ARG A 25 -18.85 -22.08 -11.32
C ARG A 25 -17.89 -20.93 -11.55
N ASN A 26 -17.74 -20.01 -10.59
CA ASN A 26 -16.97 -18.78 -10.79
C ASN A 26 -16.09 -18.41 -9.58
N LEU A 27 -16.03 -19.26 -8.53
CA LEU A 27 -15.26 -18.99 -7.30
C LEU A 27 -15.01 -20.29 -6.54
N GLY A 28 -13.88 -20.38 -5.82
CA GLY A 28 -13.43 -21.54 -5.07
C GLY A 28 -12.35 -22.33 -5.82
N PHE A 29 -11.53 -23.10 -5.12
CA PHE A 29 -10.43 -23.84 -5.75
C PHE A 29 -10.93 -24.94 -6.70
N SER A 30 -12.15 -25.43 -6.55
CA SER A 30 -12.73 -26.46 -7.41
C SER A 30 -13.17 -25.95 -8.79
N HIS A 31 -13.35 -24.63 -8.98
CA HIS A 31 -13.86 -24.08 -10.25
C HIS A 31 -12.79 -23.81 -11.30
N ILE A 32 -11.53 -23.78 -10.91
CA ILE A 32 -10.40 -23.44 -11.79
C ILE A 32 -9.18 -24.31 -11.45
N THR A 33 -8.52 -24.81 -12.47
CA THR A 33 -7.33 -25.63 -12.29
C THR A 33 -6.11 -24.76 -11.99
N ARG A 34 -5.10 -25.37 -11.35
CA ARG A 34 -3.82 -24.71 -11.10
C ARG A 34 -3.13 -24.30 -12.40
N GLU A 35 -3.17 -25.17 -13.39
CA GLU A 35 -2.62 -24.98 -14.73
C GLU A 35 -3.26 -23.79 -15.45
N GLU A 36 -4.57 -23.63 -15.31
CA GLU A 36 -5.29 -22.48 -15.87
C GLU A 36 -4.91 -21.17 -15.19
N ILE A 37 -4.71 -21.16 -13.86
CA ILE A 37 -4.19 -19.98 -13.14
C ILE A 37 -2.79 -19.61 -13.65
N ILE A 38 -1.92 -20.59 -13.88
CA ILE A 38 -0.57 -20.34 -14.39
C ILE A 38 -0.60 -19.75 -15.79
N GLN A 39 -1.41 -20.32 -16.68
CA GLN A 39 -1.41 -19.96 -18.10
C GLN A 39 -2.18 -18.67 -18.40
N THR A 40 -3.32 -18.45 -17.72
CA THR A 40 -4.24 -17.36 -18.07
C THR A 40 -4.29 -16.23 -17.04
N HIS A 41 -3.94 -16.51 -15.79
CA HIS A 41 -4.10 -15.56 -14.71
C HIS A 41 -2.80 -15.20 -13.98
N THR A 42 -1.65 -15.67 -14.47
CA THR A 42 -0.35 -15.27 -13.96
C THR A 42 0.31 -14.25 -14.89
N ARG A 43 0.61 -13.07 -14.36
CA ARG A 43 1.28 -12.01 -15.13
C ARG A 43 2.74 -12.36 -15.40
N PRO A 44 3.26 -12.11 -16.61
CA PRO A 44 4.68 -12.29 -16.94
C PRO A 44 5.62 -11.57 -15.97
N LEU A 45 5.26 -10.37 -15.54
CA LEU A 45 5.99 -9.60 -14.54
C LEU A 45 6.17 -10.38 -13.23
N ALA A 46 5.11 -10.98 -12.71
CA ALA A 46 5.17 -11.73 -11.45
C ALA A 46 5.99 -13.02 -11.62
N GLN A 47 5.80 -13.71 -12.73
CA GLN A 47 6.55 -14.91 -13.08
C GLN A 47 8.06 -14.63 -13.13
N GLN A 48 8.47 -13.57 -13.82
CA GLN A 48 9.89 -13.23 -13.97
C GLN A 48 10.54 -12.71 -12.69
N ILE A 49 9.78 -12.00 -11.84
CA ILE A 49 10.30 -11.45 -10.58
C ILE A 49 10.42 -12.52 -9.49
N LEU A 50 9.43 -13.42 -9.40
CA LEU A 50 9.30 -14.32 -8.25
C LEU A 50 9.67 -15.78 -8.53
N SER A 51 9.70 -16.23 -9.80
CA SER A 51 10.04 -17.61 -10.11
C SER A 51 11.37 -17.73 -10.84
N ASN A 52 12.05 -18.85 -10.62
CA ASN A 52 13.17 -19.27 -11.45
C ASN A 52 12.62 -19.91 -12.73
N VAL A 53 13.29 -19.66 -13.86
CA VAL A 53 12.81 -19.96 -15.23
C VAL A 53 12.47 -21.44 -15.51
N THR A 54 12.84 -22.37 -14.61
CA THR A 54 12.70 -23.82 -14.83
C THR A 54 11.36 -24.42 -14.37
N SER A 55 10.65 -23.78 -13.46
CA SER A 55 9.31 -24.20 -13.01
C SER A 55 8.32 -23.05 -13.14
N ALA A 56 7.10 -23.35 -13.56
CA ALA A 56 6.01 -22.38 -13.60
C ALA A 56 5.10 -22.59 -12.36
N PRO A 57 5.45 -22.01 -11.20
CA PRO A 57 4.63 -22.13 -10.00
C PRO A 57 3.33 -21.34 -10.16
N ALA A 58 2.28 -21.77 -9.46
CA ALA A 58 1.12 -20.90 -9.26
C ALA A 58 1.50 -19.79 -8.27
N ILE A 59 1.24 -18.55 -8.66
CA ILE A 59 1.51 -17.38 -7.82
C ILE A 59 0.19 -16.81 -7.33
N LEU A 60 -0.07 -16.97 -6.03
CA LEU A 60 -1.28 -16.47 -5.38
C LEU A 60 -0.94 -15.31 -4.46
N VAL A 61 -1.79 -14.29 -4.46
CA VAL A 61 -1.65 -13.12 -3.58
C VAL A 61 -2.75 -13.17 -2.55
N LEU A 62 -2.38 -13.18 -1.27
CA LEU A 62 -3.31 -13.33 -0.15
C LEU A 62 -3.36 -12.04 0.65
N ASP A 63 -4.56 -11.65 1.05
CA ASP A 63 -4.79 -10.52 1.95
C ASP A 63 -6.12 -10.68 2.68
N VAL A 64 -6.23 -10.07 3.85
CA VAL A 64 -7.45 -10.07 4.64
C VAL A 64 -8.15 -8.73 4.50
N THR A 65 -9.33 -8.73 3.88
CA THR A 65 -10.14 -7.51 3.76
C THR A 65 -11.09 -7.33 4.96
N HIS A 66 -11.73 -6.17 5.07
CA HIS A 66 -12.56 -5.80 6.20
C HIS A 66 -13.97 -5.43 5.73
N ILE A 67 -14.98 -6.06 6.32
CA ILE A 67 -16.40 -5.71 6.14
C ILE A 67 -16.90 -5.13 7.47
N TYR A 68 -17.24 -3.85 7.45
CA TYR A 68 -17.68 -3.15 8.65
C TYR A 68 -19.11 -3.55 9.04
N ILE A 69 -19.32 -3.75 10.34
CA ILE A 69 -20.62 -4.09 10.93
C ILE A 69 -20.97 -3.12 12.06
N GLN A 70 -22.24 -3.06 12.41
CA GLN A 70 -22.69 -2.28 13.56
C GLN A 70 -22.15 -2.88 14.86
N LYS A 71 -21.94 -2.01 15.85
CA LYS A 71 -21.59 -2.46 17.22
C LYS A 71 -22.72 -3.33 17.76
N SER A 72 -22.36 -4.50 18.31
CA SER A 72 -23.33 -5.42 18.92
C SER A 72 -23.57 -5.08 20.38
N GLY A 73 -24.81 -5.28 20.85
CA GLY A 73 -25.13 -5.25 22.26
C GLY A 73 -24.66 -6.50 23.04
N ASN A 74 -24.29 -7.57 22.35
CA ASN A 74 -23.68 -8.74 22.97
C ASN A 74 -22.20 -8.49 23.24
N TYR A 75 -21.79 -8.48 24.51
CA TYR A 75 -20.41 -8.15 24.91
C TYR A 75 -19.36 -9.10 24.32
N THR A 76 -19.61 -10.39 24.29
CA THR A 76 -18.68 -11.38 23.76
C THR A 76 -18.45 -11.15 22.27
N PHE A 77 -19.52 -11.04 21.50
CA PHE A 77 -19.44 -10.78 20.07
C PHE A 77 -18.84 -9.39 19.77
N SER A 78 -19.22 -8.37 20.54
CA SER A 78 -18.70 -7.01 20.37
C SER A 78 -17.18 -6.95 20.54
N ARG A 79 -16.61 -7.63 21.56
CA ARG A 79 -15.15 -7.73 21.75
C ARG A 79 -14.47 -8.50 20.62
N ARG A 80 -15.05 -9.61 20.19
CA ARG A 80 -14.46 -10.48 19.17
C ARG A 80 -14.56 -9.91 17.75
N SER A 81 -15.51 -9.05 17.48
CA SER A 81 -15.67 -8.36 16.19
C SER A 81 -14.95 -7.00 16.13
N PHE A 82 -14.41 -6.51 17.26
CA PHE A 82 -13.73 -5.21 17.29
C PHE A 82 -12.25 -5.32 16.87
N SER A 83 -11.89 -4.58 15.82
CA SER A 83 -10.50 -4.47 15.37
C SER A 83 -9.82 -3.29 16.06
N MET A 84 -8.79 -3.56 16.87
CA MET A 84 -7.97 -2.52 17.50
C MET A 84 -7.27 -1.64 16.47
N HIS A 85 -6.81 -2.23 15.36
CA HIS A 85 -6.14 -1.51 14.28
C HIS A 85 -7.07 -0.53 13.54
N LYS A 86 -8.31 -0.95 13.25
CA LYS A 86 -9.32 -0.12 12.56
C LYS A 86 -10.22 0.66 13.52
N ARG A 87 -10.12 0.41 14.82
CA ARG A 87 -10.90 1.03 15.90
C ARG A 87 -12.41 0.95 15.69
N ARG A 88 -12.89 -0.16 15.13
CA ARG A 88 -14.32 -0.38 14.85
C ARG A 88 -14.67 -1.85 14.65
N PRO A 89 -15.96 -2.22 14.81
CA PRO A 89 -16.42 -3.59 14.58
C PRO A 89 -16.36 -3.94 13.10
N LEU A 90 -15.88 -5.15 12.80
CA LEU A 90 -15.77 -5.68 11.45
C LEU A 90 -15.68 -7.21 11.42
N LEU A 91 -15.84 -7.77 10.24
CA LEU A 91 -15.54 -9.16 9.91
C LEU A 91 -14.41 -9.22 8.87
N LYS A 92 -13.67 -10.31 8.87
CA LYS A 92 -12.43 -10.50 8.09
C LYS A 92 -12.57 -11.63 7.06
N PRO A 93 -13.04 -11.40 5.84
CA PRO A 93 -12.86 -12.34 4.73
C PRO A 93 -11.39 -12.35 4.28
N MET A 94 -10.82 -13.52 4.06
CA MET A 94 -9.51 -13.68 3.43
C MET A 94 -9.68 -13.87 1.94
N MET A 95 -9.03 -13.01 1.15
CA MET A 95 -9.03 -13.01 -0.30
C MET A 95 -7.81 -13.75 -0.82
N ILE A 96 -8.01 -14.67 -1.74
CA ILE A 96 -6.95 -15.38 -2.45
C ILE A 96 -7.12 -15.07 -3.93
N VAL A 97 -6.16 -14.35 -4.50
CA VAL A 97 -6.26 -13.85 -5.87
C VAL A 97 -5.02 -14.22 -6.67
N SER A 98 -5.17 -14.31 -7.99
CA SER A 98 -4.06 -14.42 -8.91
C SER A 98 -3.40 -13.06 -9.16
N THR A 99 -2.29 -13.04 -9.86
CA THR A 99 -1.55 -11.80 -10.16
C THR A 99 -2.24 -10.89 -11.18
N THR A 100 -3.26 -11.37 -11.90
CA THR A 100 -4.15 -10.54 -12.73
C THR A 100 -5.33 -9.95 -11.97
N GLY A 101 -5.50 -10.33 -10.70
CA GLY A 101 -6.64 -9.95 -9.88
C GLY A 101 -7.87 -10.84 -10.06
N TYR A 102 -7.72 -12.01 -10.69
CA TYR A 102 -8.75 -13.04 -10.70
C TYR A 102 -8.87 -13.63 -9.29
N ILE A 103 -10.09 -13.70 -8.76
CA ILE A 103 -10.35 -14.13 -7.38
C ILE A 103 -10.48 -15.66 -7.37
N VAL A 104 -9.46 -16.34 -6.86
CA VAL A 104 -9.47 -17.81 -6.81
C VAL A 104 -10.43 -18.29 -5.73
N SER A 105 -10.31 -17.74 -4.51
CA SER A 105 -11.19 -18.10 -3.41
C SER A 105 -11.40 -16.97 -2.41
N VAL A 106 -12.46 -17.07 -1.62
CA VAL A 106 -12.75 -16.20 -0.48
C VAL A 106 -13.12 -17.05 0.73
N LEU A 107 -12.27 -17.00 1.75
CA LEU A 107 -12.44 -17.79 2.96
C LEU A 107 -13.03 -16.95 4.12
N GLY A 108 -13.82 -17.58 4.95
CA GLY A 108 -14.52 -16.93 6.05
C GLY A 108 -15.91 -16.38 5.66
N PRO A 109 -16.39 -15.30 6.30
CA PRO A 109 -15.65 -14.30 7.09
C PRO A 109 -15.27 -14.75 8.51
N TYR A 110 -14.15 -14.25 9.00
CA TYR A 110 -13.63 -14.50 10.34
C TYR A 110 -13.90 -13.32 11.29
N LEU A 111 -13.73 -13.55 12.59
CA LEU A 111 -13.76 -12.50 13.61
C LEU A 111 -12.54 -11.58 13.52
N ALA A 112 -12.56 -10.45 14.24
CA ALA A 112 -11.52 -9.40 14.12
C ALA A 112 -10.60 -9.30 15.35
N ASP A 113 -10.79 -10.15 16.36
CA ASP A 113 -9.98 -10.18 17.56
C ASP A 113 -8.52 -10.64 17.26
N PRO A 114 -7.56 -10.44 18.20
CA PRO A 114 -6.17 -10.82 17.99
C PRO A 114 -5.95 -12.32 17.71
N LYS A 115 -6.88 -13.19 18.13
CA LYS A 115 -6.84 -14.63 17.84
C LYS A 115 -7.11 -14.96 16.38
N ASN A 116 -7.69 -14.01 15.65
CA ASN A 116 -7.98 -14.09 14.24
C ASN A 116 -7.08 -13.10 13.46
N ASN A 117 -5.77 -13.08 13.77
CA ASN A 117 -4.80 -12.39 12.93
C ASN A 117 -4.64 -13.12 11.58
N ASP A 118 -3.98 -12.50 10.63
CA ASP A 118 -3.95 -12.98 9.26
C ASP A 118 -3.24 -14.34 9.12
N SER A 119 -2.16 -14.56 9.88
CA SER A 119 -1.51 -15.88 9.98
C SER A 119 -2.43 -16.93 10.58
N SER A 120 -3.14 -16.61 11.67
CA SER A 120 -4.06 -17.57 12.30
C SER A 120 -5.20 -17.98 11.38
N ILE A 121 -5.70 -17.04 10.56
CA ILE A 121 -6.73 -17.31 9.55
C ILE A 121 -6.19 -18.26 8.47
N LEU A 122 -4.99 -17.99 7.94
CA LEU A 122 -4.36 -18.83 6.93
C LEU A 122 -4.06 -20.23 7.48
N ASN A 123 -3.45 -20.33 8.64
CA ASN A 123 -3.11 -21.61 9.27
C ASN A 123 -4.39 -22.44 9.54
N HIS A 124 -5.44 -21.82 10.07
CA HIS A 124 -6.74 -22.48 10.23
C HIS A 124 -7.28 -23.00 8.90
N SER A 125 -7.24 -22.19 7.85
CA SER A 125 -7.76 -22.55 6.52
C SER A 125 -7.00 -23.73 5.92
N ILE A 126 -5.67 -23.74 6.09
CA ILE A 126 -4.82 -24.86 5.63
C ILE A 126 -5.08 -26.12 6.46
N HIS A 127 -5.10 -26.03 7.79
CA HIS A 127 -5.33 -27.20 8.65
C HIS A 127 -6.70 -27.83 8.42
N SER A 128 -7.73 -27.01 8.22
CA SER A 128 -9.10 -27.45 7.94
C SER A 128 -9.33 -27.87 6.50
N ASN A 129 -8.32 -27.72 5.62
CA ASN A 129 -8.45 -27.88 4.17
C ASN A 129 -9.65 -27.13 3.59
N THR A 130 -9.89 -25.91 4.09
CA THR A 130 -11.04 -25.10 3.69
C THR A 130 -11.00 -24.83 2.19
N ASP A 131 -12.10 -25.08 1.50
CA ASP A 131 -12.23 -24.91 0.04
C ASP A 131 -11.17 -25.71 -0.75
N GLU A 132 -10.73 -26.85 -0.20
CA GLU A 132 -9.77 -27.77 -0.83
C GLU A 132 -8.38 -27.18 -1.11
N ILE A 133 -7.97 -26.13 -0.41
CA ILE A 133 -6.70 -25.42 -0.62
C ILE A 133 -5.48 -26.35 -0.64
N LYS A 134 -5.39 -27.33 0.28
CA LYS A 134 -4.27 -28.29 0.34
C LYS A 134 -4.19 -29.20 -0.88
N THR A 135 -5.35 -29.55 -1.42
CA THR A 135 -5.44 -30.44 -2.58
C THR A 135 -5.05 -29.73 -3.86
N TRP A 136 -5.27 -28.41 -3.91
CA TRP A 136 -5.01 -27.59 -5.06
C TRP A 136 -3.56 -27.12 -5.18
N VAL A 137 -2.95 -26.68 -4.06
CA VAL A 137 -1.56 -26.19 -4.03
C VAL A 137 -0.55 -27.33 -4.15
N ARG A 138 0.62 -27.02 -4.67
CA ARG A 138 1.73 -27.96 -4.83
C ARG A 138 3.03 -27.34 -4.29
N GLU A 139 4.04 -28.17 -4.13
CA GLU A 139 5.41 -27.74 -3.87
C GLU A 139 5.85 -26.72 -4.90
N ASP A 140 6.68 -25.78 -4.48
CA ASP A 140 7.17 -24.63 -5.24
C ASP A 140 6.14 -23.54 -5.59
N ASP A 141 4.85 -23.71 -5.28
CA ASP A 141 3.89 -22.62 -5.42
C ASP A 141 4.25 -21.43 -4.52
N ILE A 142 3.85 -20.24 -4.94
CA ILE A 142 4.26 -19.00 -4.28
C ILE A 142 3.04 -18.28 -3.70
N PHE A 143 3.11 -18.00 -2.39
CA PHE A 143 2.16 -17.14 -1.72
C PHE A 143 2.78 -15.76 -1.47
N VAL A 144 2.24 -14.75 -2.12
CA VAL A 144 2.63 -13.35 -1.92
C VAL A 144 1.72 -12.74 -0.86
N VAL A 145 2.30 -12.35 0.27
CA VAL A 145 1.55 -11.94 1.45
C VAL A 145 2.09 -10.64 2.04
N ASP A 146 1.36 -10.07 2.99
CA ASP A 146 1.88 -8.98 3.82
C ASP A 146 2.57 -9.51 5.09
N ARG A 147 3.12 -8.58 5.88
CA ARG A 147 3.83 -8.92 7.13
C ARG A 147 2.95 -9.54 8.21
N GLY A 148 1.63 -9.43 8.10
CA GLY A 148 0.68 -10.04 9.01
C GLY A 148 0.64 -11.56 8.94
N PHE A 149 1.19 -12.14 7.86
CA PHE A 149 1.25 -13.58 7.63
C PHE A 149 2.55 -14.25 8.10
N ARG A 150 3.48 -13.50 8.71
CA ARG A 150 4.81 -14.01 9.11
C ARG A 150 4.76 -15.34 9.86
N ASP A 151 3.83 -15.48 10.79
CA ASP A 151 3.75 -16.66 11.65
C ASP A 151 3.15 -17.90 10.94
N SER A 152 2.86 -17.80 9.62
CA SER A 152 2.48 -18.93 8.75
C SER A 152 3.67 -19.51 7.97
N GLU A 153 4.86 -18.90 8.05
CA GLU A 153 6.03 -19.30 7.25
C GLU A 153 6.44 -20.75 7.48
N SER A 154 6.49 -21.20 8.73
CA SER A 154 6.82 -22.59 9.04
C SER A 154 5.84 -23.57 8.41
N LEU A 155 4.54 -23.32 8.54
CA LEU A 155 3.51 -24.20 7.98
C LEU A 155 3.55 -24.24 6.45
N LEU A 156 3.83 -23.11 5.79
CA LEU A 156 3.94 -23.06 4.34
C LEU A 156 5.19 -23.79 3.86
N ASN A 157 6.32 -23.64 4.55
CA ASN A 157 7.56 -24.34 4.26
C ASN A 157 7.40 -25.87 4.40
N ASP A 158 6.65 -26.34 5.42
CA ASP A 158 6.34 -27.76 5.61
C ASP A 158 5.52 -28.35 4.45
N LEU A 159 4.81 -27.50 3.72
CA LEU A 159 4.04 -27.85 2.52
C LEU A 159 4.82 -27.61 1.22
N GLY A 160 6.08 -27.18 1.29
CA GLY A 160 6.90 -26.81 0.14
C GLY A 160 6.44 -25.51 -0.56
N ILE A 161 5.57 -24.73 0.06
CA ILE A 161 5.05 -23.46 -0.50
C ILE A 161 6.00 -22.33 -0.12
N ARG A 162 6.47 -21.60 -1.12
CA ARG A 162 7.33 -20.44 -0.89
C ARG A 162 6.53 -19.20 -0.52
N MET A 163 6.87 -18.58 0.61
CA MET A 163 6.24 -17.35 1.07
C MET A 163 7.09 -16.13 0.67
N GLU A 164 6.50 -15.22 -0.10
CA GLU A 164 7.10 -13.94 -0.49
C GLU A 164 6.45 -12.79 0.27
N MET A 165 7.22 -12.14 1.13
CA MET A 165 6.75 -11.11 2.05
C MET A 165 7.75 -9.94 2.09
N PRO A 166 7.27 -8.66 2.25
CA PRO A 166 8.19 -7.53 2.46
C PRO A 166 9.03 -7.69 3.73
N ALA A 167 10.33 -7.41 3.65
CA ALA A 167 11.27 -7.55 4.76
C ALA A 167 10.87 -6.71 5.98
N PHE A 168 11.19 -7.22 7.16
CA PHE A 168 11.11 -6.47 8.42
C PHE A 168 12.41 -5.69 8.64
N ILE A 169 12.29 -4.53 9.29
CA ILE A 169 13.48 -3.82 9.74
C ILE A 169 14.07 -4.58 10.92
N PRO A 170 15.33 -5.01 10.87
CA PRO A 170 15.99 -5.70 11.96
C PRO A 170 15.96 -4.86 13.25
N ARG A 171 15.93 -5.55 14.39
CA ARG A 171 15.94 -4.86 15.71
C ARG A 171 17.19 -4.01 15.84
N GLY A 172 17.02 -2.75 16.25
CA GLY A 172 18.11 -1.78 16.39
C GLY A 172 18.45 -0.98 15.14
N GLN A 173 17.92 -1.38 13.97
CA GLN A 173 18.06 -0.60 12.73
C GLN A 173 16.90 0.39 12.56
N LYS A 174 17.16 1.49 11.83
CA LYS A 174 16.14 2.50 11.50
C LYS A 174 15.65 2.39 10.06
N GLN A 175 16.38 1.68 9.21
CA GLN A 175 16.18 1.55 7.77
C GLN A 175 16.54 0.13 7.31
N LEU A 176 15.90 -0.35 6.27
CA LEU A 176 16.27 -1.58 5.57
C LEU A 176 17.61 -1.38 4.82
N SER A 177 18.39 -2.43 4.67
CA SER A 177 19.50 -2.43 3.71
C SER A 177 18.99 -2.18 2.28
N THR A 178 19.87 -1.82 1.35
CA THR A 178 19.48 -1.63 -0.05
C THR A 178 18.89 -2.91 -0.66
N GLU A 179 19.49 -4.05 -0.37
CA GLU A 179 19.04 -5.37 -0.83
C GLU A 179 17.63 -5.70 -0.31
N GLU A 180 17.42 -5.59 1.01
CA GLU A 180 16.11 -5.85 1.63
C GLU A 180 15.04 -4.88 1.14
N ALA A 181 15.39 -3.61 0.92
CA ALA A 181 14.47 -2.59 0.42
C ALA A 181 14.12 -2.83 -1.06
N ASN A 182 15.08 -3.28 -1.86
CA ASN A 182 14.87 -3.66 -3.26
C ASN A 182 14.00 -4.92 -3.34
N SER A 183 14.32 -5.98 -2.60
CA SER A 183 13.51 -7.21 -2.55
C SER A 183 12.08 -6.92 -2.11
N SER A 184 11.89 -6.15 -1.03
CA SER A 184 10.56 -5.72 -0.59
C SER A 184 9.80 -4.97 -1.68
N ARG A 185 10.49 -4.22 -2.54
CA ARG A 185 9.86 -3.52 -3.66
C ARG A 185 9.40 -4.48 -4.74
N LEU A 186 10.14 -5.55 -5.03
CA LEU A 186 9.72 -6.60 -5.95
C LEU A 186 8.43 -7.25 -5.48
N VAL A 187 8.40 -7.70 -4.23
CA VAL A 187 7.20 -8.29 -3.61
C VAL A 187 6.01 -7.34 -3.65
N THR A 188 6.19 -6.08 -3.22
CA THR A 188 5.09 -5.11 -3.19
C THR A 188 4.59 -4.71 -4.58
N LYS A 189 5.40 -4.86 -5.63
CA LYS A 189 4.99 -4.64 -7.02
C LYS A 189 3.96 -5.69 -7.47
N VAL A 190 4.05 -6.91 -6.98
CA VAL A 190 3.07 -7.97 -7.26
C VAL A 190 1.87 -7.87 -6.31
N ARG A 191 2.12 -7.65 -5.01
CA ARG A 191 1.11 -7.67 -3.95
C ARG A 191 -0.02 -6.63 -4.11
N TRP A 192 0.26 -5.47 -4.73
CA TRP A 192 -0.73 -4.39 -4.85
C TRP A 192 -2.06 -4.84 -5.50
N VAL A 193 -2.04 -5.93 -6.28
CA VAL A 193 -3.21 -6.42 -7.00
C VAL A 193 -4.35 -6.81 -6.06
N VAL A 194 -4.04 -7.44 -4.92
CA VAL A 194 -5.08 -7.84 -3.95
C VAL A 194 -5.73 -6.62 -3.29
N GLU A 195 -4.98 -5.55 -3.05
CA GLU A 195 -5.53 -4.28 -2.54
C GLU A 195 -6.51 -3.66 -3.56
N SER A 196 -6.17 -3.75 -4.85
CA SER A 196 -7.06 -3.30 -5.93
C SER A 196 -8.31 -4.16 -6.03
N VAL A 197 -8.21 -5.48 -5.85
CA VAL A 197 -9.38 -6.38 -5.75
C VAL A 197 -10.23 -6.00 -4.55
N ASN A 198 -9.63 -5.80 -3.38
CA ASN A 198 -10.32 -5.36 -2.17
C ASN A 198 -11.04 -4.01 -2.37
N GLY A 199 -10.43 -3.08 -3.10
CA GLY A 199 -11.07 -1.84 -3.55
C GLY A 199 -12.27 -2.12 -4.47
N ARG A 200 -12.08 -2.98 -5.48
CA ARG A 200 -13.11 -3.35 -6.47
C ARG A 200 -14.36 -3.96 -5.83
N ILE A 201 -14.23 -4.89 -4.89
CA ILE A 201 -15.40 -5.48 -4.22
C ILE A 201 -16.13 -4.46 -3.33
N LYS A 202 -15.43 -3.46 -2.78
CA LYS A 202 -16.02 -2.40 -1.96
C LYS A 202 -16.73 -1.31 -2.77
N THR A 203 -16.57 -1.27 -4.09
CA THR A 203 -17.41 -0.40 -4.96
C THR A 203 -18.87 -0.88 -4.99
N TRP A 204 -19.11 -2.13 -4.65
CA TRP A 204 -20.47 -2.63 -4.45
C TRP A 204 -21.06 -2.01 -3.19
N ARG A 205 -22.09 -1.21 -3.36
CA ARG A 205 -22.68 -0.35 -2.34
C ARG A 205 -22.98 -1.07 -1.02
N TYR A 206 -23.34 -2.36 -1.10
CA TYR A 206 -23.60 -3.17 0.08
C TYR A 206 -22.31 -3.40 0.89
N LEU A 207 -21.22 -3.83 0.28
CA LEU A 207 -19.96 -4.15 0.96
C LEU A 207 -19.14 -2.92 1.36
N GLY A 208 -19.40 -1.77 0.73
CA GLY A 208 -18.74 -0.50 1.04
C GLY A 208 -19.29 0.23 2.29
N LYS A 209 -20.39 -0.24 2.87
CA LYS A 209 -21.06 0.38 4.03
C LYS A 209 -20.92 -0.43 5.30
N THR A 210 -21.26 0.19 6.44
CA THR A 210 -21.43 -0.52 7.72
C THR A 210 -22.73 -1.31 7.69
N LEU A 211 -22.63 -2.64 7.82
CA LEU A 211 -23.76 -3.56 7.73
C LEU A 211 -24.44 -3.78 9.09
N PRO A 212 -25.77 -3.90 9.13
CA PRO A 212 -26.48 -4.23 10.36
C PRO A 212 -26.18 -5.68 10.80
N ASN A 213 -26.17 -5.91 12.10
CA ASN A 213 -25.88 -7.22 12.69
C ASN A 213 -26.83 -8.33 12.20
N SER A 214 -28.06 -7.99 11.82
CA SER A 214 -29.01 -8.93 11.23
C SER A 214 -28.57 -9.52 9.89
N GLN A 215 -27.58 -8.91 9.24
CA GLN A 215 -27.02 -9.39 7.96
C GLN A 215 -25.82 -10.35 8.15
N ILE A 216 -25.27 -10.46 9.36
CA ILE A 216 -24.07 -11.28 9.64
C ILE A 216 -24.19 -12.71 9.08
N PRO A 217 -25.32 -13.42 9.23
CA PRO A 217 -25.45 -14.78 8.68
C PRO A 217 -25.34 -14.88 7.15
N CYS A 218 -25.46 -13.75 6.44
CA CYS A 218 -25.48 -13.71 4.98
C CYS A 218 -24.27 -12.97 4.39
N ILE A 219 -23.42 -12.35 5.19
CA ILE A 219 -22.30 -11.54 4.71
C ILE A 219 -21.34 -12.39 3.87
N GLY A 220 -21.01 -13.59 4.32
CA GLY A 220 -20.13 -14.50 3.57
C GLY A 220 -20.67 -14.83 2.18
N ASP A 221 -21.98 -15.11 2.07
CA ASP A 221 -22.61 -15.37 0.78
C ASP A 221 -22.55 -14.16 -0.15
N TYR A 222 -22.85 -12.97 0.35
CA TYR A 222 -22.80 -11.75 -0.44
C TYR A 222 -21.38 -11.42 -0.91
N VAL A 223 -20.37 -11.63 -0.08
CA VAL A 223 -18.97 -11.46 -0.49
C VAL A 223 -18.64 -12.44 -1.64
N ARG A 224 -18.99 -13.73 -1.50
CA ARG A 224 -18.74 -14.74 -2.54
C ARG A 224 -19.48 -14.43 -3.83
N ILE A 225 -20.74 -14.03 -3.75
CA ILE A 225 -21.55 -13.65 -4.93
C ILE A 225 -20.89 -12.46 -5.65
N VAL A 226 -20.49 -11.42 -4.91
CA VAL A 226 -19.81 -10.25 -5.51
C VAL A 226 -18.49 -10.65 -6.16
N CYS A 227 -17.68 -11.48 -5.50
CA CYS A 227 -16.43 -11.98 -6.07
C CYS A 227 -16.65 -12.78 -7.35
N SER A 228 -17.65 -13.68 -7.37
CA SER A 228 -18.04 -14.45 -8.57
C SER A 228 -18.51 -13.54 -9.71
N LEU A 229 -19.29 -12.50 -9.39
CA LEU A 229 -19.71 -11.49 -10.38
C LEU A 229 -18.52 -10.69 -10.92
N CYS A 230 -17.55 -10.37 -10.07
CA CYS A 230 -16.31 -9.72 -10.50
C CYS A 230 -15.52 -10.61 -11.46
N ASN A 231 -15.34 -11.88 -11.15
CA ASN A 231 -14.65 -12.81 -12.04
C ASN A 231 -15.35 -12.94 -13.40
N LYS A 232 -16.67 -13.05 -13.41
CA LYS A 232 -17.42 -13.30 -14.65
C LYS A 232 -17.56 -12.07 -15.55
N TYR A 233 -17.72 -10.87 -14.95
CA TYR A 233 -18.17 -9.68 -15.70
C TYR A 233 -17.21 -8.50 -15.65
N ARG A 234 -16.13 -8.55 -14.85
CA ARG A 234 -15.16 -7.47 -14.79
C ARG A 234 -13.85 -7.86 -15.47
N PRO A 235 -13.21 -6.93 -16.19
CA PRO A 235 -11.90 -7.21 -16.78
C PRO A 235 -10.86 -7.45 -15.69
N PRO A 236 -9.76 -8.16 -16.02
CA PRO A 236 -8.60 -8.28 -15.13
C PRO A 236 -8.13 -6.92 -14.63
N ILE A 237 -7.49 -6.91 -13.46
CA ILE A 237 -6.80 -5.72 -12.95
C ILE A 237 -5.42 -5.68 -13.61
N ASN A 238 -5.38 -5.21 -14.84
CA ASN A 238 -4.15 -5.10 -15.58
C ASN A 238 -3.99 -3.69 -16.16
N SER A 239 -2.80 -3.12 -16.05
CA SER A 239 -2.49 -1.77 -16.53
C SER A 239 -1.40 -1.75 -17.61
N GLY A 240 -1.02 -2.87 -18.18
CA GLY A 240 0.04 -2.96 -19.19
C GLY A 240 -0.13 -4.13 -20.14
N THR A 241 0.63 -4.10 -21.22
CA THR A 241 0.75 -5.20 -22.19
C THR A 241 1.71 -6.28 -21.67
N PHE A 242 1.79 -7.40 -22.36
CA PHE A 242 2.76 -8.46 -22.07
C PHE A 242 4.21 -7.93 -22.15
N ASP A 243 4.51 -7.15 -23.19
CA ASP A 243 5.85 -6.59 -23.42
C ASP A 243 6.22 -5.56 -22.35
N ASP A 244 5.25 -4.75 -21.89
CA ASP A 244 5.45 -3.83 -20.75
C ASP A 244 5.83 -4.59 -19.48
N ASP A 245 5.17 -5.71 -19.20
CA ASP A 245 5.44 -6.55 -18.04
C ASP A 245 6.87 -7.11 -18.05
N ILE A 246 7.31 -7.64 -19.20
CA ILE A 246 8.66 -8.19 -19.37
C ILE A 246 9.72 -7.10 -19.21
N THR A 247 9.51 -5.95 -19.84
CA THR A 247 10.44 -4.82 -19.78
C THR A 247 10.58 -4.30 -18.35
N ILE A 248 9.45 -4.11 -17.64
CA ILE A 248 9.44 -3.66 -16.25
C ILE A 248 10.12 -4.69 -15.34
N ALA A 249 9.81 -5.98 -15.50
CA ALA A 249 10.38 -7.04 -14.69
C ALA A 249 11.90 -7.12 -14.86
N SER A 250 12.38 -7.10 -16.10
CA SER A 250 13.82 -7.11 -16.42
C SER A 250 14.53 -5.92 -15.80
N THR A 251 13.97 -4.72 -15.95
CA THR A 251 14.52 -3.49 -15.35
C THR A 251 14.56 -3.59 -13.82
N MET A 252 13.48 -4.04 -13.18
CA MET A 252 13.42 -4.19 -11.73
C MET A 252 14.43 -5.22 -11.22
N THR A 253 14.55 -6.36 -11.89
CA THR A 253 15.48 -7.43 -11.50
C THR A 253 16.93 -6.99 -11.66
N MET A 254 17.25 -6.26 -12.72
CA MET A 254 18.59 -5.68 -12.93
C MET A 254 18.92 -4.66 -11.82
N LEU A 255 18.00 -3.75 -11.54
CA LEU A 255 18.19 -2.74 -10.49
C LEU A 255 18.26 -3.34 -9.10
N ALA A 256 17.53 -4.43 -8.83
CA ALA A 256 17.52 -5.07 -7.51
C ALA A 256 18.91 -5.59 -7.07
N LYS A 257 19.78 -5.87 -8.03
CA LYS A 257 21.16 -6.31 -7.78
C LYS A 257 22.15 -5.16 -7.53
N LYS A 258 21.72 -3.90 -7.71
CA LYS A 258 22.59 -2.74 -7.52
C LYS A 258 22.60 -2.28 -6.06
N THR A 259 23.75 -1.79 -5.62
CA THR A 259 23.92 -1.05 -4.36
C THR A 259 23.47 0.41 -4.53
N ASN A 260 23.19 1.09 -3.42
CA ASN A 260 22.92 2.54 -3.47
C ASN A 260 24.22 3.32 -3.27
N GLU A 261 24.87 3.67 -4.39
CA GLU A 261 26.13 4.41 -4.40
C GLU A 261 26.00 5.79 -3.74
N LEU A 262 24.85 6.46 -3.91
CA LEU A 262 24.65 7.77 -3.27
C LEU A 262 24.51 7.64 -1.75
N GLN A 263 23.90 6.57 -1.25
CA GLN A 263 23.88 6.28 0.20
C GLN A 263 25.30 6.13 0.73
N GLN A 264 26.15 5.37 0.07
CA GLN A 264 27.54 5.19 0.46
C GLN A 264 28.28 6.53 0.43
N PHE A 265 28.14 7.29 -0.63
CA PHE A 265 28.75 8.62 -0.78
C PHE A 265 28.30 9.58 0.33
N VAL A 266 26.99 9.62 0.66
CA VAL A 266 26.46 10.47 1.74
C VAL A 266 27.07 10.11 3.11
N LEU A 267 27.20 8.82 3.40
CA LEU A 267 27.72 8.34 4.69
C LEU A 267 29.24 8.55 4.79
N GLU A 268 30.00 8.24 3.74
CA GLU A 268 31.47 8.39 3.71
C GLU A 268 31.90 9.85 3.80
N ASN A 269 31.19 10.75 3.13
CA ASN A 269 31.50 12.18 3.15
C ASN A 269 30.77 12.94 4.26
N GLY A 270 30.00 12.25 5.10
CA GLY A 270 29.33 12.84 6.26
C GLY A 270 28.28 13.90 5.91
N LEU A 271 27.63 13.79 4.75
CA LEU A 271 26.62 14.75 4.28
C LEU A 271 25.36 14.77 5.15
N ASP A 272 25.16 13.74 5.94
CA ASP A 272 24.09 13.61 6.94
C ASP A 272 24.41 14.30 8.28
N LYS A 273 25.66 14.73 8.48
CA LYS A 273 26.15 15.33 9.73
C LYS A 273 25.82 16.82 9.80
N ARG A 274 25.68 17.33 11.02
CA ARG A 274 25.44 18.77 11.28
C ARG A 274 26.61 19.68 10.88
N SER A 275 27.82 19.13 10.76
CA SER A 275 29.03 19.87 10.38
C SER A 275 29.06 20.26 8.91
N MET A 276 28.25 19.61 8.06
CA MET A 276 28.15 19.92 6.65
C MET A 276 27.44 21.25 6.41
N LYS A 277 28.07 22.11 5.63
CA LYS A 277 27.48 23.42 5.27
C LYS A 277 26.51 23.25 4.12
N TRP A 278 25.23 23.38 4.45
CA TRP A 278 24.14 23.41 3.50
C TRP A 278 23.54 24.81 3.46
N THR A 279 23.41 25.40 2.30
CA THR A 279 22.72 26.68 2.09
C THR A 279 21.27 26.40 1.74
N SER A 280 20.34 26.93 2.52
CA SER A 280 18.92 26.88 2.21
C SER A 280 18.64 27.82 1.05
N ILE A 281 17.88 27.34 0.08
CA ILE A 281 17.44 28.12 -1.08
C ILE A 281 15.96 27.88 -1.31
N ASP A 282 15.29 28.91 -1.82
CA ASP A 282 13.93 28.76 -2.28
C ASP A 282 13.92 27.92 -3.56
N ALA A 283 12.99 26.98 -3.61
CA ALA A 283 12.89 26.05 -4.75
C ALA A 283 12.61 26.75 -6.09
N ASP A 284 12.07 27.98 -6.07
CA ASP A 284 11.87 28.84 -7.24
C ASP A 284 13.05 29.75 -7.55
N SER A 285 14.10 29.74 -6.71
CA SER A 285 15.27 30.55 -6.96
C SER A 285 16.00 30.12 -8.24
N ASN A 286 16.62 31.09 -8.92
CA ASN A 286 17.47 30.81 -10.10
C ASN A 286 18.71 29.97 -9.77
N THR A 287 18.91 29.59 -8.52
CA THR A 287 20.06 28.83 -8.03
C THR A 287 20.02 27.35 -8.44
N ILE A 288 18.85 26.79 -8.81
CA ILE A 288 18.70 25.40 -9.29
C ILE A 288 18.16 25.38 -10.73
N THR A 289 18.63 26.29 -11.57
CA THR A 289 18.21 26.35 -12.98
C THR A 289 18.65 25.16 -13.80
N ASP A 290 19.70 24.48 -13.36
CA ASP A 290 20.32 23.31 -13.99
C ASP A 290 19.64 21.97 -13.59
N PHE A 291 18.69 21.97 -12.64
CA PHE A 291 17.97 20.74 -12.29
C PHE A 291 17.12 20.25 -13.48
N PRO A 292 17.23 18.95 -13.86
CA PRO A 292 16.63 18.45 -15.10
C PRO A 292 15.11 18.65 -15.14
N ARG A 293 14.62 19.17 -16.26
CA ARG A 293 13.19 19.26 -16.54
C ARG A 293 12.69 17.94 -17.10
N LEU A 294 11.71 17.33 -16.45
CA LEU A 294 11.16 16.01 -16.78
C LEU A 294 9.68 16.11 -17.10
N THR A 295 9.19 15.14 -17.89
CA THR A 295 7.76 14.90 -18.07
C THR A 295 7.20 13.99 -16.95
N GLU A 296 5.88 13.97 -16.77
CA GLU A 296 5.25 12.96 -15.88
C GLU A 296 5.58 11.53 -16.30
N GLY A 297 5.75 11.29 -17.61
CA GLY A 297 6.18 10.00 -18.15
C GLY A 297 7.57 9.58 -17.67
N ASP A 298 8.54 10.51 -17.71
CA ASP A 298 9.90 10.26 -17.24
C ASP A 298 9.92 9.97 -15.74
N ILE A 299 9.18 10.74 -14.94
CA ILE A 299 9.07 10.51 -13.50
C ILE A 299 8.39 9.16 -13.21
N ARG A 300 7.38 8.78 -13.98
CA ARG A 300 6.72 7.47 -13.89
C ARG A 300 7.69 6.32 -14.16
N ASN A 301 8.60 6.48 -15.13
CA ASN A 301 9.64 5.50 -15.43
C ASN A 301 10.65 5.39 -14.28
N LEU A 302 11.11 6.51 -13.73
CA LEU A 302 12.01 6.55 -12.56
C LEU A 302 11.38 5.89 -11.31
N THR A 303 10.08 6.12 -11.05
CA THR A 303 9.37 5.53 -9.91
C THR A 303 9.00 4.06 -10.11
N ILE A 304 9.07 3.57 -11.34
CA ILE A 304 8.62 2.22 -11.74
C ILE A 304 7.17 1.98 -11.29
N GLY A 305 6.30 2.98 -11.51
CA GLY A 305 4.89 2.87 -11.18
C GLY A 305 4.18 4.19 -10.96
N VAL A 306 2.86 4.12 -10.86
CA VAL A 306 1.95 5.29 -10.79
C VAL A 306 1.71 5.75 -9.34
N TYR A 307 1.85 4.84 -8.36
CA TYR A 307 1.46 5.12 -6.97
C TYR A 307 2.27 6.26 -6.35
N GLN A 308 3.61 6.23 -6.51
CA GLN A 308 4.49 7.25 -5.96
C GLN A 308 4.23 8.61 -6.61
N LEU A 309 3.94 8.63 -7.92
CA LEU A 309 3.62 9.86 -8.64
C LEU A 309 2.28 10.46 -8.17
N LYS A 310 1.25 9.63 -7.96
CA LYS A 310 -0.03 10.10 -7.40
C LYS A 310 0.12 10.67 -5.99
N THR A 311 0.94 10.02 -5.16
CA THR A 311 1.19 10.49 -3.79
C THR A 311 2.11 11.70 -3.75
N ALA A 312 2.99 11.88 -4.73
CA ALA A 312 3.91 13.02 -4.82
C ALA A 312 3.14 14.35 -4.84
N LYS A 313 2.06 14.43 -5.62
CA LYS A 313 1.23 15.64 -5.73
C LYS A 313 0.65 16.08 -4.38
N SER A 314 -0.01 15.17 -3.66
CA SER A 314 -0.58 15.52 -2.35
C SER A 314 0.48 15.74 -1.29
N TYR A 315 1.60 15.00 -1.39
CA TYR A 315 2.69 15.14 -0.44
C TYR A 315 3.44 16.47 -0.64
N ALA A 316 3.55 16.95 -1.88
CA ALA A 316 4.08 18.24 -2.21
C ALA A 316 3.23 19.37 -1.60
N ALA A 317 1.92 19.31 -1.77
CA ALA A 317 1.01 20.32 -1.24
C ALA A 317 1.05 20.46 0.30
N GLU A 318 1.26 19.33 1.01
CA GLU A 318 1.38 19.31 2.48
C GLU A 318 2.72 19.88 2.99
N HIS A 319 3.71 20.09 2.13
CA HIS A 319 5.07 20.46 2.52
C HIS A 319 5.57 21.74 1.88
N LEU A 320 4.76 22.38 1.07
CA LEU A 320 4.98 23.75 0.64
C LEU A 320 4.82 24.66 1.86
N THR A 321 5.69 25.66 2.01
CA THR A 321 5.53 26.75 2.98
C THR A 321 4.31 27.60 2.62
N ASP A 322 3.93 28.54 3.48
CA ASP A 322 2.83 29.50 3.21
C ASP A 322 3.07 30.30 1.93
N ASP A 323 4.34 30.47 1.54
CA ASP A 323 4.75 31.12 0.29
C ASP A 323 4.74 30.17 -0.92
N GLY A 324 4.31 28.91 -0.73
CA GLY A 324 4.24 27.90 -1.80
C GLY A 324 5.57 27.25 -2.18
N LEU A 325 6.60 27.33 -1.34
CA LEU A 325 7.98 26.93 -1.62
C LEU A 325 8.39 25.72 -0.78
N PHE A 326 9.29 24.88 -1.33
CA PHE A 326 9.99 23.83 -0.59
C PHE A 326 11.32 24.33 -0.02
N GLU A 327 11.66 23.92 1.19
CA GLU A 327 12.97 24.10 1.77
C GLU A 327 13.96 23.11 1.12
N ILE A 328 14.78 23.61 0.20
CA ILE A 328 15.79 22.86 -0.52
C ILE A 328 17.17 23.35 -0.07
N PHE A 329 18.12 22.44 0.00
CA PHE A 329 19.49 22.71 0.40
C PHE A 329 20.46 22.34 -0.71
N VAL A 330 21.41 23.22 -0.96
CA VAL A 330 22.56 23.01 -1.86
C VAL A 330 23.87 23.25 -1.12
N SER A 331 24.96 22.77 -1.67
CA SER A 331 26.31 23.04 -1.15
C SER A 331 27.24 23.34 -2.32
N ASP A 332 28.02 24.40 -2.21
CA ASP A 332 29.04 24.78 -3.19
C ASP A 332 30.18 23.75 -3.27
N ASP A 333 30.43 23.05 -2.15
CA ASP A 333 31.47 22.02 -2.07
C ASP A 333 31.08 20.74 -2.84
N ILE A 334 29.78 20.54 -3.11
CA ILE A 334 29.26 19.32 -3.74
C ILE A 334 28.21 19.71 -4.78
N PRO A 335 28.66 20.11 -6.00
CA PRO A 335 27.74 20.47 -7.07
C PRO A 335 26.89 19.26 -7.51
N ASN A 336 25.74 19.55 -8.09
CA ASN A 336 24.82 18.56 -8.66
C ASN A 336 24.20 17.58 -7.62
N ILE A 337 24.21 17.97 -6.34
CA ILE A 337 23.45 17.27 -5.30
C ILE A 337 22.54 18.28 -4.59
N VAL A 338 21.23 18.02 -4.63
CA VAL A 338 20.26 18.70 -3.79
C VAL A 338 19.92 17.83 -2.59
N SER A 339 19.71 18.47 -1.44
CA SER A 339 19.19 17.86 -0.23
C SER A 339 17.86 18.50 0.15
N ALA A 340 16.99 17.76 0.83
CA ALA A 340 15.77 18.28 1.40
C ALA A 340 15.43 17.55 2.70
N LYS A 341 14.64 18.23 3.56
CA LYS A 341 14.06 17.63 4.75
C LYS A 341 12.55 17.60 4.61
N ILE A 342 11.98 16.43 4.78
CA ILE A 342 10.55 16.21 4.60
C ILE A 342 9.94 15.48 5.79
N GLN A 343 8.77 15.92 6.24
CA GLN A 343 8.07 15.30 7.35
C GLN A 343 7.48 13.95 6.94
N SER A 344 7.43 13.00 7.88
CA SER A 344 6.81 11.70 7.64
C SER A 344 5.30 11.82 7.59
N ARG A 345 4.69 11.25 6.55
CA ARG A 345 3.22 11.17 6.42
C ARG A 345 2.52 10.43 7.57
N HIS A 346 3.24 9.55 8.26
CA HIS A 346 2.64 8.67 9.29
C HIS A 346 2.94 9.10 10.72
N THR A 347 3.89 10.01 10.91
CA THR A 347 4.33 10.43 12.23
C THR A 347 4.77 11.88 12.16
N SER A 348 3.95 12.80 12.64
CA SER A 348 4.16 14.25 12.56
C SER A 348 5.48 14.72 13.18
N SER A 349 5.95 14.05 14.24
CA SER A 349 7.22 14.39 14.91
C SER A 349 8.48 13.92 14.16
N LYS A 350 8.36 13.19 13.06
CA LYS A 350 9.48 12.57 12.36
C LYS A 350 9.75 13.23 11.01
N LYS A 351 10.98 13.79 10.87
CA LYS A 351 11.50 14.31 9.59
C LYS A 351 12.54 13.36 9.01
N TYR A 352 12.60 13.27 7.69
CA TYR A 352 13.57 12.49 6.92
C TYR A 352 14.42 13.43 6.07
N SER A 353 15.73 13.19 6.05
CA SER A 353 16.64 13.84 5.11
C SER A 353 16.75 13.01 3.85
N LEU A 354 16.88 13.64 2.71
CA LEU A 354 17.07 13.00 1.43
C LEU A 354 18.09 13.77 0.58
N TRP A 355 18.69 13.06 -0.37
CA TRP A 355 19.65 13.58 -1.33
C TRP A 355 19.31 13.05 -2.72
N ILE A 356 19.47 13.91 -3.71
CA ILE A 356 19.25 13.60 -5.14
C ILE A 356 20.46 14.11 -5.91
N LYS A 357 21.14 13.18 -6.57
CA LYS A 357 22.25 13.49 -7.49
C LYS A 357 21.69 13.57 -8.90
N TYR A 358 22.02 14.65 -9.59
CA TYR A 358 21.56 14.94 -10.93
C TYR A 358 22.68 15.49 -11.81
N ASP A 359 22.43 15.49 -13.10
CA ASP A 359 23.19 16.18 -14.14
C ASP A 359 22.16 16.57 -15.20
N ILE A 360 22.33 16.24 -16.45
CA ILE A 360 21.29 16.38 -17.49
C ILE A 360 20.03 15.54 -17.21
N THR A 361 20.12 14.57 -16.31
CA THR A 361 19.02 13.72 -15.81
C THR A 361 19.21 13.40 -14.33
N ILE A 362 18.22 12.75 -13.72
CA ILE A 362 18.34 12.23 -12.35
C ILE A 362 19.21 10.97 -12.37
N LEU A 363 20.35 11.00 -11.67
CA LEU A 363 21.32 9.91 -11.66
C LEU A 363 21.08 8.92 -10.51
N SER A 364 20.87 9.43 -9.29
CA SER A 364 20.69 8.59 -8.10
C SER A 364 19.99 9.35 -6.98
N TRP A 365 19.50 8.62 -5.99
CA TRP A 365 18.78 9.18 -4.84
C TRP A 365 18.99 8.34 -3.59
N TYR A 366 18.89 9.01 -2.44
CA TYR A 366 18.88 8.37 -1.14
C TYR A 366 17.97 9.13 -0.17
N CYS A 367 17.28 8.42 0.72
CA CYS A 367 16.46 9.00 1.78
C CYS A 367 16.61 8.19 3.07
N THR A 368 16.63 8.86 4.21
CA THR A 368 16.74 8.20 5.54
C THR A 368 15.46 7.51 6.01
N CYS A 369 14.40 7.48 5.21
CA CYS A 369 13.17 6.76 5.55
C CYS A 369 13.36 5.24 5.49
N LYS A 370 12.42 4.48 6.06
CA LYS A 370 12.50 3.02 6.20
C LYS A 370 12.91 2.26 4.92
N ASN A 371 12.46 2.72 3.77
CA ASN A 371 12.70 2.10 2.44
C ASN A 371 13.49 3.03 1.51
N GLY A 372 14.15 4.06 2.04
CA GLY A 372 14.77 5.10 1.23
C GLY A 372 16.14 4.74 0.65
N SER A 373 16.71 3.62 1.07
CA SER A 373 17.95 3.05 0.54
C SER A 373 17.77 2.36 -0.82
N ARG A 374 16.54 2.04 -1.22
CA ARG A 374 16.26 1.28 -2.43
C ARG A 374 16.60 2.04 -3.72
N VAL A 375 17.04 1.29 -4.73
CA VAL A 375 17.27 1.77 -6.09
C VAL A 375 16.24 1.26 -7.10
N VAL A 376 15.43 0.27 -6.72
CA VAL A 376 14.27 -0.18 -7.51
C VAL A 376 13.10 0.79 -7.29
N GLY A 377 13.00 1.79 -8.17
CA GLY A 377 12.12 2.92 -7.95
C GLY A 377 12.52 3.72 -6.70
N MET A 378 11.69 4.62 -6.25
CA MET A 378 11.99 5.53 -5.14
C MET A 378 10.90 5.55 -4.08
N CYS A 379 11.17 6.10 -2.90
CA CYS A 379 10.17 6.35 -1.87
C CYS A 379 9.31 7.58 -2.20
N GLY A 380 8.19 7.75 -1.52
CA GLY A 380 7.30 8.91 -1.71
C GLY A 380 7.96 10.26 -1.43
N HIS A 381 8.93 10.31 -0.51
CA HIS A 381 9.65 11.54 -0.17
C HIS A 381 10.51 12.02 -1.35
N ILE A 382 11.29 11.11 -1.95
CA ILE A 382 12.14 11.42 -3.12
C ILE A 382 11.26 11.77 -4.32
N SER A 383 10.22 10.98 -4.59
CA SER A 383 9.33 11.25 -5.73
C SER A 383 8.61 12.59 -5.62
N CYS A 384 8.32 13.05 -4.40
CA CYS A 384 7.74 14.36 -4.13
C CYS A 384 8.69 15.49 -4.57
N ILE A 385 9.94 15.46 -4.13
CA ILE A 385 10.93 16.50 -4.47
C ILE A 385 11.26 16.49 -5.96
N ILE A 386 11.48 15.30 -6.56
CA ILE A 386 11.72 15.20 -8.01
C ILE A 386 10.51 15.71 -8.80
N TRP A 387 9.30 15.33 -8.43
CA TRP A 387 8.09 15.80 -9.10
C TRP A 387 7.97 17.33 -9.05
N TYR A 388 8.23 17.91 -7.89
CA TYR A 388 8.17 19.37 -7.72
C TYR A 388 9.27 20.06 -8.53
N LEU A 389 10.54 19.72 -8.32
CA LEU A 389 11.68 20.40 -8.97
C LEU A 389 11.75 20.16 -10.47
N ALA A 390 11.44 18.95 -10.95
CA ALA A 390 11.58 18.61 -12.36
C ALA A 390 10.35 18.94 -13.20
N PHE A 391 9.16 19.06 -12.59
CA PHE A 391 7.91 19.19 -13.33
C PHE A 391 7.00 20.29 -12.78
N ALA A 392 6.57 20.21 -11.51
CA ALA A 392 5.46 21.02 -11.00
C ALA A 392 5.75 22.52 -10.98
N ARG A 393 6.96 22.94 -10.61
CA ARG A 393 7.36 24.37 -10.58
C ARG A 393 7.29 25.07 -11.96
N TYR A 394 7.19 24.30 -13.04
CA TYR A 394 7.06 24.83 -14.39
C TYR A 394 5.60 24.84 -14.90
N GLN A 395 4.65 24.41 -14.08
CA GLN A 395 3.22 24.41 -14.41
C GLN A 395 2.55 25.65 -13.83
N ASN A 396 1.65 26.24 -14.60
CA ASN A 396 0.87 27.42 -14.14
C ASN A 396 -0.31 27.07 -13.25
N GLU A 397 -0.54 25.80 -12.97
CA GLU A 397 -1.65 25.34 -12.12
C GLU A 397 -1.18 25.13 -10.68
N SER A 398 -2.04 25.43 -9.72
CA SER A 398 -1.77 25.16 -8.30
C SER A 398 -1.48 23.68 -8.08
N CYS A 399 -0.31 23.39 -7.55
CA CYS A 399 0.10 22.04 -7.22
C CYS A 399 -0.62 21.59 -5.96
N GLY A 400 -1.61 20.74 -6.07
CA GLY A 400 -2.14 20.12 -4.86
C GLY A 400 -3.55 19.55 -4.96
N ILE A 401 -3.92 18.80 -3.95
CA ILE A 401 -5.31 18.42 -3.65
C ILE A 401 -5.91 19.60 -2.87
N ARG A 402 -7.12 20.02 -3.23
CA ARG A 402 -7.83 21.08 -2.53
C ARG A 402 -7.85 20.79 -1.03
N ASP A 403 -7.40 21.74 -0.24
CA ASP A 403 -7.55 21.74 1.20
C ASP A 403 -9.00 22.21 1.53
N TRP A 404 -9.70 21.42 2.29
CA TRP A 404 -11.06 21.69 2.72
C TRP A 404 -11.11 22.30 4.13
N THR A 405 -9.97 22.57 4.74
CA THR A 405 -9.89 23.08 6.12
C THR A 405 -10.54 24.45 6.25
N GLU A 406 -10.48 25.25 5.20
CA GLU A 406 -11.12 26.58 5.17
C GLU A 406 -12.65 26.54 4.96
N GLU A 407 -13.17 25.37 4.53
CA GLU A 407 -14.62 25.18 4.33
C GLU A 407 -15.32 24.65 5.60
N VAL A 408 -14.57 24.47 6.68
CA VAL A 408 -15.05 23.94 7.96
C VAL A 408 -14.58 24.85 9.09
N ASP A 409 -15.49 25.19 9.99
CA ASP A 409 -15.14 26.01 11.15
C ASP A 409 -14.12 25.31 12.04
N ASP A 410 -13.06 26.03 12.39
CA ASP A 410 -12.03 25.56 13.35
C ASP A 410 -12.21 26.31 14.68
N ALA A 411 -12.64 25.59 15.72
CA ALA A 411 -12.85 26.15 17.04
C ALA A 411 -11.53 26.67 17.68
N ALA A 412 -10.38 26.24 17.21
CA ALA A 412 -9.08 26.77 17.67
C ALA A 412 -8.80 28.18 17.15
N ARG A 413 -9.35 28.55 15.98
CA ARG A 413 -9.19 29.89 15.39
C ARG A 413 -9.98 30.99 16.11
N SER A 414 -10.98 30.64 16.93
CA SER A 414 -11.81 31.60 17.66
C SER A 414 -11.19 32.12 18.97
N ILE A 415 -10.00 31.61 19.36
CA ILE A 415 -9.36 31.96 20.64
C ILE A 415 -8.33 33.09 20.48
N ASP A 416 -7.87 33.39 19.25
CA ASP A 416 -6.82 34.38 18.99
C ASP A 416 -7.31 35.81 18.71
N SER A 417 -8.56 36.16 18.95
CA SER A 417 -9.10 37.51 18.71
C SER A 417 -9.48 38.28 19.96
N SER A 418 -8.75 38.11 21.05
CA SER A 418 -8.76 39.08 22.17
C SER A 418 -7.32 39.38 22.60
N GLU A 419 -6.72 40.34 21.91
CA GLU A 419 -5.72 41.19 22.54
C GLU A 419 -6.42 41.90 23.69
N ASP A 420 -6.16 41.47 24.90
CA ASP A 420 -6.21 42.29 26.09
C ASP A 420 -5.01 41.90 26.96
N GLU A 421 -4.01 42.78 26.90
CA GLU A 421 -2.98 42.91 27.91
C GLU A 421 -3.64 43.17 29.26
N ASP A 422 -3.62 42.17 30.14
CA ASP A 422 -3.67 42.41 31.57
C ASP A 422 -2.69 41.50 32.25
N THR A 423 -1.49 42.06 32.46
CA THR A 423 -0.51 41.57 33.41
C THR A 423 -1.12 41.60 34.81
N VAL A 424 -1.46 40.43 35.34
CA VAL A 424 -1.68 40.25 36.78
C VAL A 424 -0.51 39.50 37.35
N ASP A 425 0.37 40.28 38.01
CA ASP A 425 1.38 39.77 38.96
C ASP A 425 0.66 38.94 40.04
N TYR A 426 0.96 37.66 40.11
CA TYR A 426 0.70 36.84 41.29
C TYR A 426 1.95 36.74 42.12
N ASP A 427 2.02 37.68 43.12
CA ASP A 427 2.93 37.56 44.25
C ASP A 427 2.53 36.36 45.10
N GLY A 428 3.51 35.57 45.49
CA GLY A 428 3.31 34.38 46.26
C GLY A 428 2.87 34.67 47.71
N GLN A 429 2.12 33.74 48.26
CA GLN A 429 2.28 33.36 49.68
C GLN A 429 1.86 31.88 49.88
N GLU A 430 2.75 31.22 50.58
CA GLU A 430 2.62 29.89 51.19
C GLU A 430 1.45 29.80 52.18
N GLU A 431 0.73 28.68 52.19
CA GLU A 431 0.46 27.86 53.38
C GLU A 431 0.08 26.44 52.98
#